data_f78c86170b1f7ee42fda37e0c9239570
#
_entry.id   f78c86170b1f7ee42fda37e0c9239570
#
_cell.length_a   1.000
_cell.length_b   1.000
_cell.length_c   1.000
_cell.angle_alpha   90.00
_cell.angle_beta   90.00
_cell.angle_gamma   90.00
#
_symmetry.space_group_name_H-M   'P 1'
#
loop_
_entity.id
_entity.type
_entity.pdbx_description
1 polymer ?
#
loop_
_entity_poly.entity_id
_entity_poly.type
_entity_poly.pdbx_seq_one_letter_code
_entity_poly.pdbx_strand_id
1 'polypeptide(L)'
;MKSILIFAFLVITKGALAQIVNSKIKAVYPTSYYFETQRMQMFRTLLSNDNFLPTPLGERANEIPLSTWSHQIGICVGLSRFVYFDGGVSWMQNGEAYTFESLDSDSSFNYQTRYRYLALPLQLKMAFGDQFKFYGGIGIVPGLYQDYKQDLEWTNPLGAKYDDVVKINNNMNSFQFSGLGSVGIEAQLDNNYTIRFGALYRRQFNNSYNPYDAYVHKSFGWGLNLGLCKKL
;
A
#
# COMPACT_ATOMS: atom_id res chain seq x y z
N MET A 1 5.84 23.78 -1.44
CA MET A 1 4.94 22.96 -2.29
C MET A 1 4.08 21.96 -1.52
N LYS A 2 4.60 21.25 -0.49
CA LYS A 2 3.83 20.24 0.28
C LYS A 2 2.56 20.81 0.95
N SER A 3 2.62 22.03 1.51
CA SER A 3 1.48 22.68 2.20
C SER A 3 0.34 23.07 1.27
N ILE A 4 0.64 23.44 0.02
CA ILE A 4 -0.37 23.87 -0.98
C ILE A 4 -1.21 22.67 -1.44
N LEU A 5 -0.59 21.49 -1.56
CA LEU A 5 -1.29 20.25 -1.96
C LEU A 5 -2.30 19.80 -0.89
N ILE A 6 -1.93 19.92 0.39
CA ILE A 6 -2.83 19.57 1.52
C ILE A 6 -4.02 20.52 1.57
N PHE A 7 -3.78 21.83 1.34
CA PHE A 7 -4.85 22.83 1.34
C PHE A 7 -5.78 22.67 0.15
N ALA A 8 -5.25 22.40 -1.05
CA ALA A 8 -6.04 22.10 -2.24
C ALA A 8 -6.90 20.84 -2.06
N PHE A 9 -6.37 19.81 -1.42
CA PHE A 9 -7.10 18.59 -1.13
C PHE A 9 -8.25 18.83 -0.13
N LEU A 10 -8.02 19.57 0.94
CA LEU A 10 -9.05 19.97 1.92
C LEU A 10 -10.17 20.82 1.28
N VAL A 11 -9.84 21.70 0.34
CA VAL A 11 -10.81 22.53 -0.38
C VAL A 11 -11.63 21.70 -1.37
N ILE A 12 -11.00 20.76 -2.08
CA ILE A 12 -11.70 19.87 -3.03
C ILE A 12 -12.64 18.93 -2.29
N THR A 13 -12.23 18.37 -1.13
CA THR A 13 -13.10 17.49 -0.33
C THR A 13 -14.28 18.24 0.27
N LYS A 14 -14.10 19.47 0.77
CA LYS A 14 -15.22 20.30 1.23
C LYS A 14 -16.15 20.72 0.10
N GLY A 15 -15.62 21.08 -1.06
CA GLY A 15 -16.42 21.43 -2.24
C GLY A 15 -17.24 20.25 -2.78
N ALA A 16 -16.62 19.08 -2.89
CA ALA A 16 -17.29 17.86 -3.33
C ALA A 16 -18.36 17.39 -2.33
N LEU A 17 -18.08 17.43 -1.03
CA LEU A 17 -19.05 17.10 0.02
C LEU A 17 -20.19 18.12 0.07
N ALA A 18 -19.94 19.42 -0.10
CA ALA A 18 -20.99 20.45 -0.13
C ALA A 18 -21.90 20.32 -1.36
N GLN A 19 -21.39 19.94 -2.52
CA GLN A 19 -22.21 19.66 -3.71
C GLN A 19 -23.07 18.40 -3.56
N ILE A 20 -22.54 17.35 -2.93
CA ILE A 20 -23.28 16.11 -2.64
C ILE A 20 -24.40 16.38 -1.63
N VAL A 21 -24.17 17.24 -0.64
CA VAL A 21 -25.17 17.58 0.40
C VAL A 21 -26.25 18.54 -0.12
N ASN A 22 -25.93 19.44 -1.06
CA ASN A 22 -26.89 20.39 -1.62
C ASN A 22 -27.73 19.86 -2.80
N SER A 23 -27.35 18.71 -3.38
CA SER A 23 -28.23 18.06 -4.35
C SER A 23 -29.44 17.50 -3.59
N LYS A 24 -30.66 17.88 -3.95
CA LYS A 24 -31.93 17.31 -3.49
C LYS A 24 -32.13 15.83 -3.87
N ILE A 25 -31.06 15.15 -4.27
CA ILE A 25 -31.02 13.71 -4.41
C ILE A 25 -30.95 13.17 -2.97
N LYS A 26 -32.10 12.71 -2.44
CA LYS A 26 -32.13 11.88 -1.25
C LYS A 26 -31.07 10.81 -1.47
N ALA A 27 -30.05 10.77 -0.61
CA ALA A 27 -29.05 9.72 -0.64
C ALA A 27 -29.77 8.39 -0.49
N VAL A 28 -30.07 7.75 -1.61
CA VAL A 28 -30.79 6.47 -1.65
C VAL A 28 -29.92 5.35 -1.09
N TYR A 29 -28.61 5.62 -1.00
CA TYR A 29 -27.62 4.62 -0.59
C TYR A 29 -26.77 5.12 0.58
N PRO A 30 -26.46 4.25 1.56
CA PRO A 30 -25.80 4.67 2.78
C PRO A 30 -24.37 5.11 2.50
N THR A 31 -23.99 6.21 3.15
CA THR A 31 -22.60 6.63 3.30
C THR A 31 -22.10 6.14 4.64
N SER A 32 -20.83 5.72 4.72
CA SER A 32 -20.20 5.29 5.97
C SER A 32 -18.78 5.79 6.07
N TYR A 33 -18.33 6.05 7.29
CA TYR A 33 -16.89 6.15 7.60
C TYR A 33 -16.32 4.75 7.78
N TYR A 34 -15.04 4.57 7.44
CA TYR A 34 -14.36 3.33 7.74
C TYR A 34 -12.94 3.56 8.27
N PHE A 35 -12.50 2.62 9.08
CA PHE A 35 -11.10 2.40 9.42
C PHE A 35 -10.72 0.99 8.96
N GLU A 36 -9.57 0.85 8.32
CA GLU A 36 -9.08 -0.42 7.81
C GLU A 36 -7.60 -0.59 8.09
N THR A 37 -7.21 -1.77 8.52
CA THR A 37 -5.83 -2.21 8.64
C THR A 37 -5.55 -3.30 7.62
N GLN A 38 -4.37 -3.28 7.02
CA GLN A 38 -3.95 -4.17 5.96
C GLN A 38 -2.60 -4.78 6.34
N ARG A 39 -2.49 -6.10 6.26
CA ARG A 39 -1.22 -6.82 6.36
C ARG A 39 -0.88 -7.41 5.02
N MET A 40 0.23 -6.97 4.43
CA MET A 40 0.64 -7.34 3.09
C MET A 40 1.98 -8.06 3.08
N GLN A 41 2.11 -9.04 2.19
CA GLN A 41 3.38 -9.61 1.77
C GLN A 41 3.84 -8.83 0.54
N MET A 42 4.88 -8.02 0.70
CA MET A 42 5.39 -7.15 -0.34
C MET A 42 6.63 -7.76 -0.98
N PHE A 43 6.73 -7.58 -2.29
CA PHE A 43 7.82 -8.01 -3.14
C PHE A 43 8.29 -6.83 -3.98
N ARG A 44 9.50 -6.91 -4.51
CA ARG A 44 9.97 -6.00 -5.54
C ARG A 44 10.08 -6.70 -6.89
N THR A 45 10.04 -5.92 -7.95
CA THR A 45 10.44 -6.33 -9.29
C THR A 45 11.58 -5.43 -9.74
N LEU A 46 12.75 -6.01 -9.98
CA LEU A 46 13.83 -5.36 -10.71
C LEU A 46 13.76 -5.80 -12.16
N LEU A 47 13.78 -4.86 -13.10
CA LEU A 47 13.84 -5.16 -14.54
C LEU A 47 15.28 -5.34 -15.02
N SER A 48 16.26 -4.78 -14.30
CA SER A 48 17.69 -4.97 -14.52
C SER A 48 18.38 -5.15 -13.18
N ASN A 49 19.23 -6.18 -13.04
CA ASN A 49 20.04 -6.43 -11.85
C ASN A 49 21.51 -6.02 -12.03
N ASP A 50 21.89 -5.59 -13.24
CA ASP A 50 23.28 -5.50 -13.67
C ASP A 50 24.13 -4.54 -12.84
N ASN A 51 23.51 -3.62 -12.09
CA ASN A 51 24.21 -2.61 -11.30
C ASN A 51 23.78 -2.56 -9.81
N PHE A 52 22.90 -3.48 -9.36
CA PHE A 52 22.38 -3.41 -8.00
C PHE A 52 23.35 -4.04 -6.97
N LEU A 53 23.77 -5.26 -7.23
CA LEU A 53 24.75 -5.98 -6.43
C LEU A 53 25.58 -6.89 -7.35
N PRO A 54 26.89 -7.10 -7.07
CA PRO A 54 27.68 -8.05 -7.84
C PRO A 54 27.15 -9.48 -7.66
N THR A 55 27.24 -10.29 -8.70
CA THR A 55 26.90 -11.71 -8.65
C THR A 55 27.80 -12.44 -7.64
N PRO A 56 27.27 -13.34 -6.76
CA PRO A 56 25.88 -13.84 -6.72
C PRO A 56 24.91 -13.00 -5.87
N LEU A 57 25.34 -11.93 -5.24
CA LEU A 57 24.56 -11.14 -4.28
C LEU A 57 23.32 -10.44 -4.87
N GLY A 58 23.16 -10.37 -6.19
CA GLY A 58 22.03 -9.75 -6.87
C GLY A 58 20.96 -10.73 -7.37
N GLU A 59 21.07 -12.03 -7.03
CA GLU A 59 20.19 -13.05 -7.58
C GLU A 59 18.75 -12.95 -7.05
N ARG A 60 17.77 -13.01 -7.96
CA ARG A 60 16.33 -12.98 -7.61
C ARG A 60 15.90 -14.12 -6.70
N ALA A 61 16.54 -15.27 -6.78
CA ALA A 61 16.25 -16.42 -5.93
C ALA A 61 16.39 -16.11 -4.43
N ASN A 62 17.16 -15.10 -4.09
CA ASN A 62 17.42 -14.67 -2.71
C ASN A 62 16.45 -13.57 -2.23
N GLU A 63 15.52 -13.12 -3.08
CA GLU A 63 14.48 -12.16 -2.70
C GLU A 63 13.37 -12.87 -1.92
N ILE A 64 13.04 -12.36 -0.75
CA ILE A 64 11.97 -12.88 0.09
C ILE A 64 10.89 -11.84 0.33
N PRO A 65 9.63 -12.25 0.55
CA PRO A 65 8.56 -11.31 0.82
C PRO A 65 8.75 -10.62 2.17
N LEU A 66 8.52 -9.31 2.21
CA LEU A 66 8.49 -8.56 3.47
C LEU A 66 7.07 -8.31 3.92
N SER A 67 6.74 -8.72 5.15
CA SER A 67 5.46 -8.42 5.77
C SER A 67 5.41 -6.95 6.19
N THR A 68 4.41 -6.22 5.67
CA THR A 68 4.19 -4.80 5.97
C THR A 68 2.77 -4.55 6.49
N TRP A 69 2.64 -3.45 7.26
CA TRP A 69 1.35 -2.98 7.74
C TRP A 69 1.01 -1.63 7.11
N SER A 70 -0.26 -1.47 6.75
CA SER A 70 -0.81 -0.20 6.28
C SER A 70 -2.14 0.06 7.00
N HIS A 71 -2.43 1.32 7.30
CA HIS A 71 -3.66 1.74 7.97
C HIS A 71 -4.34 2.81 7.15
N GLN A 72 -5.66 2.74 7.07
CA GLN A 72 -6.46 3.62 6.23
C GLN A 72 -7.70 4.09 6.98
N ILE A 73 -8.04 5.36 6.83
CA ILE A 73 -9.33 5.93 7.22
C ILE A 73 -9.98 6.55 6.00
N GLY A 74 -11.29 6.48 5.91
CA GLY A 74 -11.97 7.03 4.74
C GLY A 74 -13.48 7.00 4.80
N ILE A 75 -14.08 7.24 3.63
CA ILE A 75 -15.51 7.31 3.42
C ILE A 75 -15.87 6.31 2.32
N CYS A 76 -16.90 5.54 2.56
CA CYS A 76 -17.54 4.68 1.59
C CYS A 76 -18.88 5.32 1.20
N VAL A 77 -19.08 5.63 -0.08
CA VAL A 77 -20.28 6.26 -0.62
C VAL A 77 -21.00 5.28 -1.52
N GLY A 78 -22.25 4.96 -1.22
CA GLY A 78 -23.09 4.17 -2.11
C GLY A 78 -23.45 4.98 -3.37
N LEU A 79 -23.14 4.46 -4.54
CA LEU A 79 -23.49 5.04 -5.84
C LEU A 79 -24.76 4.38 -6.42
N SER A 80 -24.97 3.11 -6.09
CA SER A 80 -26.17 2.35 -6.44
C SER A 80 -26.39 1.23 -5.42
N ARG A 81 -27.42 0.41 -5.62
CA ARG A 81 -27.70 -0.75 -4.76
C ARG A 81 -26.47 -1.69 -4.62
N PHE A 82 -25.66 -1.78 -5.67
CA PHE A 82 -24.56 -2.74 -5.75
C PHE A 82 -23.18 -2.08 -5.90
N VAL A 83 -23.13 -0.76 -6.19
CA VAL A 83 -21.89 -0.05 -6.50
C VAL A 83 -21.59 0.97 -5.42
N TYR A 84 -20.35 0.96 -4.93
CA TYR A 84 -19.83 1.82 -3.88
C TYR A 84 -18.51 2.45 -4.33
N PHE A 85 -18.26 3.64 -3.86
CA PHE A 85 -16.97 4.32 -3.99
C PHE A 85 -16.32 4.47 -2.62
N ASP A 86 -15.12 3.93 -2.46
CA ASP A 86 -14.30 4.12 -1.28
C ASP A 86 -13.19 5.12 -1.58
N GLY A 87 -13.05 6.11 -0.73
CA GLY A 87 -11.96 7.07 -0.78
C GLY A 87 -11.43 7.35 0.61
N GLY A 88 -10.10 7.49 0.76
CA GLY A 88 -9.54 7.69 2.08
C GLY A 88 -8.10 8.16 2.08
N VAL A 89 -7.54 8.28 3.27
CA VAL A 89 -6.11 8.55 3.52
C VAL A 89 -5.50 7.32 4.17
N SER A 90 -4.35 6.91 3.68
CA SER A 90 -3.64 5.72 4.15
C SER A 90 -2.20 6.05 4.52
N TRP A 91 -1.77 5.57 5.67
CA TRP A 91 -0.36 5.38 6.01
C TRP A 91 0.07 4.05 5.43
N MET A 92 0.60 4.08 4.21
CA MET A 92 0.92 2.91 3.42
C MET A 92 2.39 2.55 3.55
N GLN A 93 2.67 1.25 3.70
CA GLN A 93 4.02 0.73 3.71
C GLN A 93 4.23 -0.27 2.57
N ASN A 94 5.31 -0.09 1.81
CA ASN A 94 5.90 -1.07 0.93
C ASN A 94 7.20 -1.58 1.54
N GLY A 95 7.72 -2.67 1.00
CA GLY A 95 9.02 -3.16 1.45
C GLY A 95 9.49 -4.34 0.63
N GLU A 96 10.71 -4.73 0.90
CA GLU A 96 11.41 -5.86 0.30
C GLU A 96 12.40 -6.43 1.28
N ALA A 97 12.72 -7.68 1.14
CA ALA A 97 13.75 -8.34 1.90
C ALA A 97 14.60 -9.23 0.98
N TYR A 98 15.82 -9.46 1.40
CA TYR A 98 16.81 -10.23 0.67
C TYR A 98 17.63 -11.03 1.66
N THR A 99 17.91 -12.27 1.33
CA THR A 99 18.77 -13.16 2.15
C THR A 99 19.70 -13.90 1.23
N PHE A 100 20.99 -13.80 1.50
CA PHE A 100 22.05 -14.54 0.83
C PHE A 100 22.93 -15.24 1.86
N GLU A 101 23.19 -16.52 1.65
CA GLU A 101 24.11 -17.34 2.41
C GLU A 101 25.09 -18.03 1.45
N SER A 102 26.38 -17.91 1.69
CA SER A 102 27.39 -18.59 0.89
C SER A 102 27.43 -20.07 1.25
N LEU A 103 27.58 -20.95 0.25
CA LEU A 103 27.78 -22.38 0.46
C LEU A 103 29.25 -22.73 0.80
N ASP A 104 30.17 -21.86 0.45
CA ASP A 104 31.65 -22.11 0.53
C ASP A 104 32.33 -21.38 1.68
N SER A 105 31.60 -20.55 2.43
CA SER A 105 32.15 -19.73 3.53
C SER A 105 31.04 -19.32 4.51
N ASP A 106 31.42 -18.80 5.67
CA ASP A 106 30.49 -18.25 6.67
C ASP A 106 29.85 -16.91 6.24
N SER A 107 30.07 -16.47 5.00
CA SER A 107 29.56 -15.20 4.49
C SER A 107 28.05 -15.23 4.33
N SER A 108 27.38 -14.23 4.88
CA SER A 108 25.95 -13.99 4.66
C SER A 108 25.68 -12.51 4.46
N PHE A 109 24.58 -12.20 3.75
CA PHE A 109 24.12 -10.83 3.55
C PHE A 109 22.59 -10.79 3.54
N ASN A 110 22.02 -10.07 4.49
CA ASN A 110 20.59 -9.91 4.66
C ASN A 110 20.25 -8.42 4.66
N TYR A 111 19.15 -8.05 4.02
CA TYR A 111 18.59 -6.73 4.24
C TYR A 111 17.06 -6.74 4.21
N GLN A 112 16.48 -5.77 4.91
CA GLN A 112 15.07 -5.46 4.89
C GLN A 112 14.89 -3.97 4.66
N THR A 113 14.20 -3.62 3.57
CA THR A 113 13.93 -2.23 3.23
C THR A 113 12.45 -1.92 3.37
N ARG A 114 12.11 -0.82 4.03
CA ARG A 114 10.74 -0.32 4.20
C ARG A 114 10.63 1.09 3.65
N TYR A 115 9.62 1.31 2.83
CA TYR A 115 9.26 2.60 2.25
C TYR A 115 7.90 3.02 2.76
N ARG A 116 7.76 4.22 3.31
CA ARG A 116 6.48 4.73 3.81
C ARG A 116 5.94 5.84 2.93
N TYR A 117 4.63 5.81 2.73
CA TYR A 117 3.90 6.74 1.88
C TYR A 117 2.65 7.25 2.58
N LEU A 118 2.38 8.53 2.46
CA LEU A 118 1.04 9.07 2.69
C LEU A 118 0.26 8.89 1.39
N ALA A 119 -0.74 8.04 1.36
CA ALA A 119 -1.44 7.62 0.15
C ALA A 119 -2.93 7.96 0.20
N LEU A 120 -3.55 8.03 -1.00
CA LEU A 120 -4.96 8.29 -1.21
C LEU A 120 -5.59 7.13 -1.99
N PRO A 121 -5.95 6.02 -1.34
CA PRO A 121 -6.66 4.94 -1.99
C PRO A 121 -8.03 5.42 -2.48
N LEU A 122 -8.32 5.18 -3.76
CA LEU A 122 -9.58 5.46 -4.41
C LEU A 122 -10.04 4.18 -5.09
N GLN A 123 -11.17 3.62 -4.67
CA GLN A 123 -11.62 2.31 -5.14
C GLN A 123 -13.10 2.32 -5.51
N LEU A 124 -13.44 1.72 -6.64
CA LEU A 124 -14.78 1.37 -7.01
C LEU A 124 -15.04 -0.09 -6.66
N LYS A 125 -16.10 -0.34 -5.91
CA LYS A 125 -16.51 -1.66 -5.42
C LYS A 125 -17.88 -2.04 -5.90
N MET A 126 -18.07 -3.32 -6.13
CA MET A 126 -19.37 -3.95 -6.27
C MET A 126 -19.60 -4.89 -5.11
N ALA A 127 -20.79 -4.83 -4.48
CA ALA A 127 -21.13 -5.70 -3.35
C ALA A 127 -22.52 -6.27 -3.53
N PHE A 128 -22.67 -7.57 -3.20
CA PHE A 128 -23.92 -8.33 -3.36
C PHE A 128 -24.22 -9.10 -2.07
N GLY A 129 -25.47 -9.11 -1.68
CA GLY A 129 -25.99 -9.73 -0.46
C GLY A 129 -26.67 -8.73 0.45
N ASP A 130 -27.23 -9.20 1.54
CA ASP A 130 -27.97 -8.37 2.50
C ASP A 130 -27.18 -8.22 3.83
N GLN A 131 -27.32 -9.15 4.75
CA GLN A 131 -26.62 -9.16 6.03
C GLN A 131 -25.12 -9.50 5.86
N PHE A 132 -24.82 -10.44 4.97
CA PHE A 132 -23.49 -10.76 4.50
C PHE A 132 -23.38 -10.36 3.04
N LYS A 133 -22.44 -9.49 2.71
CA LYS A 133 -22.18 -9.04 1.35
C LYS A 133 -20.85 -9.54 0.89
N PHE A 134 -20.80 -10.15 -0.29
CA PHE A 134 -19.56 -10.38 -1.01
C PHE A 134 -19.22 -9.14 -1.81
N TYR A 135 -17.99 -8.68 -1.75
CA TYR A 135 -17.55 -7.54 -2.54
C TYR A 135 -16.32 -7.86 -3.38
N GLY A 136 -16.22 -7.17 -4.50
CA GLY A 136 -15.02 -7.07 -5.33
C GLY A 136 -14.81 -5.62 -5.73
N GLY A 137 -13.56 -5.18 -5.83
CA GLY A 137 -13.25 -3.80 -6.16
C GLY A 137 -11.92 -3.63 -6.85
N ILE A 138 -11.84 -2.57 -7.65
CA ILE A 138 -10.61 -2.12 -8.31
C ILE A 138 -10.38 -0.64 -8.01
N GLY A 139 -9.13 -0.23 -7.97
CA GLY A 139 -8.83 1.15 -7.61
C GLY A 139 -7.40 1.56 -7.96
N ILE A 140 -7.11 2.80 -7.60
CA ILE A 140 -5.79 3.42 -7.73
C ILE A 140 -5.34 3.96 -6.38
N VAL A 141 -4.05 4.02 -6.18
CA VAL A 141 -3.42 4.49 -4.93
C VAL A 141 -2.28 5.43 -5.28
N PRO A 142 -2.57 6.73 -5.52
CA PRO A 142 -1.52 7.74 -5.52
C PRO A 142 -0.96 7.92 -4.11
N GLY A 143 0.35 8.08 -3.99
CA GLY A 143 1.04 8.23 -2.71
C GLY A 143 2.22 9.17 -2.78
N LEU A 144 2.48 9.86 -1.68
CA LEU A 144 3.62 10.74 -1.49
C LEU A 144 4.63 10.05 -0.57
N TYR A 145 5.84 9.92 -1.03
CA TYR A 145 6.95 9.38 -0.26
C TYR A 145 7.19 10.18 1.02
N GLN A 146 7.40 9.47 2.12
CA GLN A 146 7.65 10.05 3.44
C GLN A 146 9.03 9.71 3.95
N ASP A 147 9.32 8.42 4.08
CA ASP A 147 10.59 7.96 4.63
C ASP A 147 11.02 6.58 4.10
N TYR A 148 12.28 6.26 4.36
CA TYR A 148 12.98 5.06 3.99
C TYR A 148 13.75 4.55 5.21
N LYS A 149 13.67 3.24 5.43
CA LYS A 149 14.52 2.54 6.40
C LYS A 149 14.99 1.24 5.80
N GLN A 150 16.31 1.03 5.79
CA GLN A 150 16.92 -0.25 5.43
C GLN A 150 17.76 -0.74 6.59
N ASP A 151 17.43 -1.92 7.06
CA ASP A 151 18.22 -2.67 8.05
C ASP A 151 19.11 -3.64 7.27
N LEU A 152 20.42 -3.58 7.47
CA LEU A 152 21.45 -4.37 6.82
C LEU A 152 22.15 -5.24 7.87
N GLU A 153 22.36 -6.52 7.56
CA GLU A 153 23.10 -7.46 8.37
C GLU A 153 24.03 -8.28 7.47
N TRP A 154 25.30 -8.39 7.80
CA TRP A 154 26.22 -9.23 7.03
C TRP A 154 27.25 -9.90 7.91
N THR A 155 27.70 -11.06 7.46
CA THR A 155 28.78 -11.83 8.06
C THR A 155 29.91 -11.94 7.05
N ASN A 156 31.12 -11.63 7.48
CA ASN A 156 32.31 -11.77 6.61
C ASN A 156 32.75 -13.26 6.50
N PRO A 157 33.69 -13.60 5.58
CA PRO A 157 34.17 -14.98 5.42
C PRO A 157 34.85 -15.58 6.66
N LEU A 158 35.21 -14.76 7.65
CA LEU A 158 35.82 -15.15 8.91
C LEU A 158 34.77 -15.30 10.04
N GLY A 159 33.49 -15.21 9.74
CA GLY A 159 32.40 -15.35 10.72
C GLY A 159 32.13 -14.10 11.58
N ALA A 160 32.78 -12.96 11.33
CA ALA A 160 32.48 -11.73 12.05
C ALA A 160 31.19 -11.09 11.52
N LYS A 161 30.29 -10.75 12.45
CA LYS A 161 28.97 -10.17 12.16
C LYS A 161 28.98 -8.65 12.27
N TYR A 162 28.25 -8.02 11.36
CA TYR A 162 28.10 -6.57 11.28
C TYR A 162 26.64 -6.24 11.02
N ASP A 163 26.18 -5.08 11.48
CA ASP A 163 24.88 -4.51 11.20
C ASP A 163 24.97 -3.01 10.89
N ASP A 164 24.04 -2.50 10.08
CA ASP A 164 23.92 -1.07 9.77
C ASP A 164 22.45 -0.70 9.49
N VAL A 165 22.11 0.56 9.71
CA VAL A 165 20.77 1.08 9.49
C VAL A 165 20.81 2.34 8.64
N VAL A 166 20.37 2.24 7.38
CA VAL A 166 20.25 3.36 6.47
C VAL A 166 18.85 3.96 6.55
N LYS A 167 18.73 5.25 6.89
CA LYS A 167 17.45 5.94 7.10
C LYS A 167 17.10 6.95 6.02
N ILE A 168 18.03 7.28 5.12
CA ILE A 168 17.82 8.30 4.09
C ILE A 168 18.20 7.71 2.74
N ASN A 169 17.28 7.86 1.77
CA ASN A 169 17.56 7.62 0.37
C ASN A 169 17.07 8.83 -0.44
N ASN A 170 18.01 9.67 -0.89
CA ASN A 170 17.71 10.90 -1.62
C ASN A 170 17.25 10.63 -3.06
N ASN A 171 17.43 9.41 -3.55
CA ASN A 171 17.06 9.02 -4.91
C ASN A 171 15.65 8.48 -5.03
N MET A 172 14.87 8.49 -3.94
CA MET A 172 13.48 8.03 -3.97
C MET A 172 12.58 9.01 -4.72
N ASN A 173 11.75 8.47 -5.60
CA ASN A 173 10.72 9.23 -6.28
C ASN A 173 9.69 9.75 -5.26
N SER A 174 9.45 11.05 -5.27
CA SER A 174 8.52 11.72 -4.34
C SER A 174 7.08 11.25 -4.51
N PHE A 175 6.72 10.71 -5.67
CA PHE A 175 5.38 10.28 -6.01
C PHE A 175 5.36 8.80 -6.43
N GLN A 176 4.42 8.06 -5.83
CA GLN A 176 4.13 6.68 -6.19
C GLN A 176 2.71 6.57 -6.72
N PHE A 177 2.51 5.71 -7.72
CA PHE A 177 1.21 5.40 -8.28
C PHE A 177 1.04 3.89 -8.40
N SER A 178 -0.04 3.36 -7.78
CA SER A 178 -0.31 1.92 -7.75
C SER A 178 -1.74 1.61 -8.17
N GLY A 179 -1.95 0.43 -8.75
CA GLY A 179 -3.25 -0.20 -8.86
C GLY A 179 -3.57 -1.03 -7.63
N LEU A 180 -4.85 -1.14 -7.30
CA LEU A 180 -5.40 -1.90 -6.18
C LEU A 180 -6.55 -2.77 -6.68
N GLY A 181 -6.52 -4.05 -6.33
CA GLY A 181 -7.64 -4.97 -6.45
C GLY A 181 -8.01 -5.56 -5.09
N SER A 182 -9.29 -5.73 -4.80
CA SER A 182 -9.75 -6.36 -3.56
C SER A 182 -10.95 -7.25 -3.78
N VAL A 183 -11.05 -8.28 -2.95
CA VAL A 183 -12.23 -9.15 -2.83
C VAL A 183 -12.44 -9.50 -1.37
N GLY A 184 -13.69 -9.68 -0.95
CA GLY A 184 -13.95 -10.01 0.45
C GLY A 184 -15.41 -10.10 0.80
N ILE A 185 -15.65 -10.04 2.10
CA ILE A 185 -16.97 -10.08 2.71
C ILE A 185 -17.16 -8.88 3.65
N GLU A 186 -18.38 -8.40 3.71
CA GLU A 186 -18.84 -7.43 4.70
C GLU A 186 -19.96 -8.10 5.51
N ALA A 187 -19.84 -8.05 6.84
CA ALA A 187 -20.84 -8.57 7.76
C ALA A 187 -21.44 -7.41 8.56
N GLN A 188 -22.74 -7.23 8.47
CA GLN A 188 -23.44 -6.24 9.26
C GLN A 188 -23.58 -6.75 10.71
N LEU A 189 -22.98 -6.02 11.67
CA LEU A 189 -23.07 -6.34 13.10
C LEU A 189 -24.39 -5.87 13.70
N ASP A 190 -24.76 -4.63 13.33
CA ASP A 190 -26.01 -4.00 13.72
C ASP A 190 -26.45 -2.99 12.66
N ASN A 191 -27.41 -2.13 12.94
CA ASN A 191 -27.91 -1.15 11.99
C ASN A 191 -26.86 -0.10 11.57
N ASN A 192 -25.81 0.12 12.37
CA ASN A 192 -24.84 1.18 12.19
C ASN A 192 -23.44 0.67 11.84
N TYR A 193 -23.08 -0.55 12.25
CA TYR A 193 -21.72 -1.07 12.12
C TYR A 193 -21.65 -2.27 11.20
N THR A 194 -20.59 -2.31 10.39
CA THR A 194 -20.26 -3.41 9.49
C THR A 194 -18.78 -3.73 9.64
N ILE A 195 -18.45 -5.01 9.80
CA ILE A 195 -17.07 -5.50 9.69
C ILE A 195 -16.82 -5.88 8.24
N ARG A 196 -15.63 -5.53 7.76
CA ARG A 196 -15.11 -5.89 6.44
C ARG A 196 -13.88 -6.76 6.61
N PHE A 197 -13.84 -7.88 5.90
CA PHE A 197 -12.67 -8.74 5.80
C PHE A 197 -12.44 -9.14 4.36
N GLY A 198 -11.17 -9.10 3.89
CA GLY A 198 -10.89 -9.42 2.50
C GLY A 198 -9.43 -9.68 2.19
N ALA A 199 -9.20 -10.08 0.95
CA ALA A 199 -7.89 -10.15 0.33
C ALA A 199 -7.71 -8.96 -0.61
N LEU A 200 -6.47 -8.50 -0.73
CA LEU A 200 -6.12 -7.40 -1.62
C LEU A 200 -4.80 -7.69 -2.35
N TYR A 201 -4.70 -7.11 -3.53
CA TYR A 201 -3.51 -7.10 -4.36
C TYR A 201 -3.18 -5.67 -4.75
N ARG A 202 -1.92 -5.27 -4.61
CA ARG A 202 -1.44 -3.94 -4.99
C ARG A 202 -0.20 -4.06 -5.88
N ARG A 203 -0.14 -3.27 -6.95
CA ARG A 203 0.99 -3.22 -7.87
C ARG A 203 1.34 -1.78 -8.21
N GLN A 204 2.59 -1.42 -8.00
CA GLN A 204 3.14 -0.13 -8.37
C GLN A 204 3.39 -0.05 -9.89
N PHE A 205 3.06 1.09 -10.50
CA PHE A 205 3.20 1.31 -11.93
C PHE A 205 4.45 2.11 -12.30
N ASN A 206 4.76 3.15 -11.52
CA ASN A 206 5.96 3.96 -11.74
C ASN A 206 7.18 3.42 -10.97
N ASN A 207 8.37 3.92 -11.29
CA ASN A 207 9.61 3.56 -10.60
C ASN A 207 9.62 4.13 -9.18
N SER A 208 10.18 3.39 -8.21
CA SER A 208 10.38 3.86 -6.83
C SER A 208 11.53 4.86 -6.73
N TYR A 209 12.49 4.79 -7.66
CA TYR A 209 13.67 5.64 -7.69
C TYR A 209 13.57 6.70 -8.78
N ASN A 210 14.42 7.72 -8.66
CA ASN A 210 14.51 8.78 -9.66
C ASN A 210 14.86 8.18 -11.03
N PRO A 211 14.26 8.66 -12.14
CA PRO A 211 14.49 8.13 -13.48
C PRO A 211 15.95 8.13 -13.98
N TYR A 212 16.84 8.83 -13.28
CA TYR A 212 18.28 8.82 -13.57
C TYR A 212 19.03 7.62 -12.98
N ASP A 213 18.40 6.80 -12.14
CA ASP A 213 19.02 5.60 -11.60
C ASP A 213 18.95 4.44 -12.62
N ALA A 214 20.03 3.66 -12.67
CA ALA A 214 20.26 2.66 -13.70
C ALA A 214 19.29 1.46 -13.67
N TYR A 215 18.42 1.35 -12.66
CA TYR A 215 17.52 0.22 -12.52
C TYR A 215 16.06 0.65 -12.27
N VAL A 216 15.13 -0.15 -12.76
CA VAL A 216 13.69 0.02 -12.55
C VAL A 216 13.22 -0.88 -11.42
N HIS A 217 12.79 -0.25 -10.34
CA HIS A 217 12.29 -0.89 -9.13
C HIS A 217 10.80 -0.59 -8.92
N LYS A 218 9.99 -1.63 -8.81
CA LYS A 218 8.54 -1.52 -8.58
C LYS A 218 8.13 -2.52 -7.51
N SER A 219 7.27 -2.09 -6.59
CA SER A 219 6.72 -2.95 -5.57
C SER A 219 5.39 -3.58 -6.02
N PHE A 220 5.16 -4.81 -5.63
CA PHE A 220 3.86 -5.44 -5.70
C PHE A 220 3.64 -6.32 -4.46
N GLY A 221 2.41 -6.67 -4.18
CA GLY A 221 2.13 -7.51 -3.04
C GLY A 221 0.66 -7.90 -2.95
N TRP A 222 0.41 -8.89 -2.12
CA TRP A 222 -0.93 -9.33 -1.75
C TRP A 222 -1.04 -9.44 -0.23
N GLY A 223 -2.25 -9.39 0.28
CA GLY A 223 -2.46 -9.42 1.72
C GLY A 223 -3.91 -9.52 2.12
N LEU A 224 -4.13 -9.34 3.40
CA LEU A 224 -5.45 -9.35 4.00
C LEU A 224 -5.77 -7.97 4.57
N ASN A 225 -7.03 -7.61 4.57
CA ASN A 225 -7.53 -6.41 5.22
C ASN A 225 -8.64 -6.75 6.22
N LEU A 226 -8.66 -5.98 7.30
CA LEU A 226 -9.72 -5.96 8.29
C LEU A 226 -10.17 -4.53 8.49
N GLY A 227 -11.45 -4.28 8.37
CA GLY A 227 -12.03 -2.95 8.49
C GLY A 227 -13.29 -2.92 9.34
N LEU A 228 -13.53 -1.77 9.95
CA LEU A 228 -14.77 -1.42 10.63
C LEU A 228 -15.39 -0.23 9.93
N CYS A 229 -16.64 -0.35 9.52
CA CYS A 229 -17.41 0.72 8.91
C CYS A 229 -18.54 1.14 9.83
N LYS A 230 -18.79 2.46 9.91
CA LYS A 230 -19.91 3.06 10.65
C LYS A 230 -20.78 3.86 9.67
N LYS A 231 -22.04 3.51 9.56
CA LYS A 231 -23.02 4.26 8.76
C LYS A 231 -23.26 5.67 9.32
N LEU A 232 -23.45 6.61 8.44
CA LEU A 232 -23.83 8.01 8.75
C LEU A 232 -25.34 8.15 8.84
#